data_c6fa8996ddb9c2c2dbe40066da0e196c
#
_entry.id   c6fa8996ddb9c2c2dbe40066da0e196c
#
_cell.length_a   1.000
_cell.length_b   1.000
_cell.length_c   1.000
_cell.angle_alpha   90.00
_cell.angle_beta   90.00
_cell.angle_gamma   90.00
#
_symmetry.space_group_name_H-M   'P 1'
#
loop_
_entity.id
_entity.type
_entity.pdbx_description
1 polymer ?
#
loop_
_entity_poly.entity_id
_entity_poly.type
_entity_poly.pdbx_seq_one_letter_code
_entity_poly.pdbx_strand_id
1 'polypeptide(L)'
;MLERLQRIVRGASAAGNGAASSASGDRPHVVIVGAGFAGLHAARELAGEPVRVTLIDRNNYHKFQPLLYQVATAGLDPDGIAHSVRDVFHHAPNVDFKLGAVTGIDAARRRVSTRGGLDVSYDYLMLAAGAVTSYFGVEGAREHSFPLKNLSDAVRLRNRVLRQFERADQHVQSASVQGGGARKGDDEAQDGTLRFVVVGGGPTGVETAGALTELFHVMQRDYKRFDTTAAEVVLVEMGDQLLPAYDRRQGEYTRRVLEARGVQVLTGETVERVEEDAVHLAGGRRLATDTLIWGAGVAASPVAGLVEDAEQVDGGRLAVEPDLRVAGRERVFADRKSVV
;
A
#
# COMPACT_ATOMS: atom_id res chain seq x y z
N MET A 1 -15.86 15.13 -9.02
CA MET A 1 -14.93 15.91 -8.19
C MET A 1 -14.09 16.88 -9.03
N LEU A 2 -13.22 16.41 -9.93
CA LEU A 2 -12.28 17.23 -10.69
C LEU A 2 -12.98 18.29 -11.56
N GLU A 3 -14.00 17.93 -12.32
CA GLU A 3 -14.80 18.89 -13.10
C GLU A 3 -15.46 19.98 -12.24
N ARG A 4 -15.82 19.66 -11.00
CA ARG A 4 -16.40 20.65 -10.09
C ARG A 4 -15.34 21.52 -9.46
N LEU A 5 -14.18 20.98 -9.07
CA LEU A 5 -13.02 21.76 -8.68
C LEU A 5 -12.61 22.72 -9.82
N GLN A 6 -12.55 22.24 -11.05
CA GLN A 6 -12.30 23.06 -12.23
C GLN A 6 -13.39 24.13 -12.42
N ARG A 7 -14.69 23.80 -12.25
CA ARG A 7 -15.79 24.78 -12.32
C ARG A 7 -15.72 25.82 -11.22
N ILE A 8 -15.46 25.41 -9.98
CA ILE A 8 -15.31 26.31 -8.82
C ILE A 8 -14.11 27.25 -9.06
N VAL A 9 -13.00 26.70 -9.53
CA VAL A 9 -11.79 27.44 -9.85
C VAL A 9 -12.01 28.42 -11.00
N ARG A 10 -12.65 28.00 -12.09
CA ARG A 10 -13.01 28.88 -13.23
C ARG A 10 -14.06 29.94 -12.84
N GLY A 11 -15.00 29.56 -11.98
CA GLY A 11 -16.00 30.49 -11.44
C GLY A 11 -15.43 31.56 -10.51
N ALA A 12 -14.47 31.17 -9.65
CA ALA A 12 -13.75 32.11 -8.78
C ALA A 12 -12.86 33.09 -9.59
N SER A 13 -12.25 32.60 -10.69
CA SER A 13 -11.48 33.43 -11.63
C SER A 13 -12.36 34.42 -12.43
N ALA A 14 -13.60 34.01 -12.78
CA ALA A 14 -14.53 34.88 -13.52
C ALA A 14 -15.12 36.01 -12.66
N ALA A 15 -15.25 35.81 -11.34
CA ALA A 15 -15.76 36.83 -10.42
C ALA A 15 -14.71 37.93 -10.09
N GLY A 16 -13.43 37.68 -10.43
CA GLY A 16 -12.33 38.64 -10.21
C GLY A 16 -11.98 39.54 -11.42
N ASN A 17 -12.62 39.39 -12.58
CA ASN A 17 -12.28 40.08 -13.83
C ASN A 17 -12.86 41.49 -13.90
N GLY A 18 -12.55 42.35 -12.92
CA GLY A 18 -12.92 43.75 -12.88
C GLY A 18 -11.75 44.74 -12.73
N ALA A 19 -10.50 44.31 -12.82
CA ALA A 19 -9.32 45.19 -12.95
C ALA A 19 -8.09 44.37 -13.30
N ALA A 20 -7.38 44.74 -14.36
CA ALA A 20 -6.06 44.21 -14.67
C ALA A 20 -5.08 44.57 -13.55
N SER A 21 -4.71 43.61 -12.72
CA SER A 21 -3.66 43.73 -11.71
C SER A 21 -2.77 42.49 -11.73
N SER A 22 -1.55 42.70 -12.17
CA SER A 22 -0.44 41.77 -12.12
C SER A 22 0.06 41.60 -10.70
N ALA A 23 -0.52 40.69 -9.91
CA ALA A 23 0.08 40.29 -8.65
C ALA A 23 -0.24 38.82 -8.39
N SER A 24 0.75 38.02 -7.96
CA SER A 24 0.70 36.62 -7.65
C SER A 24 -0.24 36.22 -6.49
N GLY A 25 -1.04 37.15 -5.98
CA GLY A 25 -1.94 37.03 -4.85
C GLY A 25 -3.38 36.64 -5.15
N ASP A 26 -3.83 36.68 -6.40
CA ASP A 26 -5.25 36.63 -6.76
C ASP A 26 -5.73 35.25 -7.29
N ARG A 27 -4.85 34.26 -7.34
CA ARG A 27 -5.24 32.89 -7.80
C ARG A 27 -5.60 32.00 -6.62
N PRO A 28 -6.74 31.28 -6.68
CA PRO A 28 -7.10 30.33 -5.65
C PRO A 28 -5.98 29.33 -5.39
N HIS A 29 -5.71 29.05 -4.12
CA HIS A 29 -4.69 28.11 -3.70
C HIS A 29 -5.31 26.75 -3.34
N VAL A 30 -5.01 25.73 -4.11
CA VAL A 30 -5.40 24.34 -3.87
C VAL A 30 -4.24 23.60 -3.22
N VAL A 31 -4.45 23.08 -2.02
CA VAL A 31 -3.50 22.18 -1.36
C VAL A 31 -3.99 20.75 -1.52
N ILE A 32 -3.11 19.87 -1.99
CA ILE A 32 -3.38 18.43 -2.16
C ILE A 32 -2.45 17.66 -1.24
N VAL A 33 -3.02 16.82 -0.35
CA VAL A 33 -2.27 15.99 0.58
C VAL A 33 -2.22 14.56 0.07
N GLY A 34 -1.05 14.12 -0.37
CA GLY A 34 -0.78 12.80 -0.93
C GLY A 34 -0.52 12.84 -2.44
N ALA A 35 0.66 12.35 -2.86
CA ALA A 35 1.09 12.21 -4.26
C ALA A 35 0.86 10.78 -4.81
N GLY A 36 -0.15 10.08 -4.27
CA GLY A 36 -0.64 8.81 -4.80
C GLY A 36 -1.43 9.02 -6.10
N PHE A 37 -2.17 7.98 -6.53
CA PHE A 37 -2.96 8.05 -7.79
C PHE A 37 -3.91 9.24 -7.82
N ALA A 38 -4.71 9.42 -6.77
CA ALA A 38 -5.72 10.48 -6.77
C ALA A 38 -5.09 11.89 -6.73
N GLY A 39 -4.11 12.09 -5.84
CA GLY A 39 -3.48 13.42 -5.71
C GLY A 39 -2.64 13.80 -6.92
N LEU A 40 -1.90 12.85 -7.50
CA LEU A 40 -1.16 13.08 -8.74
C LEU A 40 -2.09 13.42 -9.90
N HIS A 41 -3.20 12.66 -10.04
CA HIS A 41 -4.17 12.91 -11.10
C HIS A 41 -4.86 14.27 -10.93
N ALA A 42 -5.27 14.60 -9.71
CA ALA A 42 -5.85 15.90 -9.41
C ALA A 42 -4.90 17.06 -9.72
N ALA A 43 -3.62 16.93 -9.34
CA ALA A 43 -2.62 17.96 -9.65
C ALA A 43 -2.38 18.10 -11.16
N ARG A 44 -2.41 16.99 -11.94
CA ARG A 44 -2.32 17.01 -13.40
C ARG A 44 -3.49 17.74 -14.05
N GLU A 45 -4.71 17.49 -13.60
CA GLU A 45 -5.92 18.16 -14.11
C GLU A 45 -5.96 19.66 -13.80
N LEU A 46 -5.27 20.08 -12.73
CA LEU A 46 -5.13 21.49 -12.36
C LEU A 46 -3.87 22.15 -12.94
N ALA A 47 -2.99 21.39 -13.58
CA ALA A 47 -1.82 21.91 -14.26
C ALA A 47 -2.23 22.82 -15.43
N GLY A 48 -1.66 24.02 -15.47
CA GLY A 48 -2.01 25.04 -16.49
C GLY A 48 -3.31 25.82 -16.21
N GLU A 49 -4.13 25.42 -15.26
CA GLU A 49 -5.32 26.19 -14.85
C GLU A 49 -4.91 27.44 -14.03
N PRO A 50 -5.78 28.49 -13.96
CA PRO A 50 -5.48 29.75 -13.27
C PRO A 50 -5.56 29.62 -11.74
N VAL A 51 -4.88 28.63 -11.18
CA VAL A 51 -4.77 28.32 -9.76
C VAL A 51 -3.33 28.11 -9.37
N ARG A 52 -3.04 28.23 -8.08
CA ARG A 52 -1.82 27.75 -7.47
C ARG A 52 -2.08 26.38 -6.82
N VAL A 53 -1.27 25.38 -7.11
CA VAL A 53 -1.39 24.05 -6.54
C VAL A 53 -0.15 23.75 -5.68
N THR A 54 -0.36 23.34 -4.44
CA THR A 54 0.70 22.77 -3.60
C THR A 54 0.39 21.32 -3.30
N LEU A 55 1.19 20.41 -3.84
CA LEU A 55 1.12 18.97 -3.58
C LEU A 55 2.07 18.62 -2.45
N ILE A 56 1.56 18.05 -1.37
CA ILE A 56 2.34 17.67 -0.17
C ILE A 56 2.33 16.15 -0.02
N ASP A 57 3.50 15.52 0.06
CA ASP A 57 3.62 14.10 0.41
C ASP A 57 4.83 13.87 1.30
N ARG A 58 4.78 12.83 2.13
CA ARG A 58 5.90 12.37 2.96
C ARG A 58 7.02 11.71 2.16
N ASN A 59 6.73 11.29 0.92
CA ASN A 59 7.69 10.74 -0.03
C ASN A 59 7.81 11.68 -1.23
N ASN A 60 9.01 11.77 -1.81
CA ASN A 60 9.28 12.59 -2.99
C ASN A 60 9.00 11.85 -4.32
N TYR A 61 8.36 10.69 -4.25
CA TYR A 61 8.05 9.85 -5.40
C TYR A 61 6.59 9.41 -5.42
N HIS A 62 6.05 9.27 -6.63
CA HIS A 62 4.83 8.53 -6.90
C HIS A 62 5.15 7.05 -7.04
N LYS A 63 4.40 6.21 -6.33
CA LYS A 63 4.55 4.76 -6.36
C LYS A 63 3.43 4.12 -7.15
N PHE A 64 3.77 3.32 -8.16
CA PHE A 64 2.79 2.50 -8.88
C PHE A 64 2.49 1.24 -8.07
N GLN A 65 1.57 1.38 -7.10
CA GLN A 65 1.26 0.34 -6.11
C GLN A 65 0.85 -1.02 -6.69
N PRO A 66 0.16 -1.15 -7.84
CA PRO A 66 -0.20 -2.47 -8.38
C PRO A 66 0.99 -3.40 -8.65
N LEU A 67 2.19 -2.86 -8.87
CA LEU A 67 3.40 -3.66 -9.09
C LEU A 67 4.28 -3.84 -7.83
N LEU A 68 3.77 -3.47 -6.66
CA LEU A 68 4.54 -3.54 -5.42
C LEU A 68 4.93 -4.97 -5.05
N TYR A 69 4.06 -5.95 -5.36
CA TYR A 69 4.34 -7.36 -5.13
C TYR A 69 5.53 -7.85 -5.96
N GLN A 70 5.74 -7.33 -7.18
CA GLN A 70 6.89 -7.70 -8.01
C GLN A 70 8.21 -7.20 -7.42
N VAL A 71 8.21 -6.03 -6.76
CA VAL A 71 9.40 -5.60 -5.99
C VAL A 71 9.64 -6.52 -4.79
N ALA A 72 8.57 -6.92 -4.10
CA ALA A 72 8.66 -7.82 -2.94
C ALA A 72 9.15 -9.23 -3.28
N THR A 73 8.94 -9.67 -4.52
CA THR A 73 9.36 -10.97 -5.04
C THR A 73 10.54 -10.88 -6.02
N ALA A 74 11.33 -9.80 -5.95
CA ALA A 74 12.51 -9.56 -6.75
C ALA A 74 12.30 -9.58 -8.29
N GLY A 75 11.05 -9.47 -8.77
CA GLY A 75 10.71 -9.39 -10.20
C GLY A 75 10.96 -8.01 -10.82
N LEU A 76 10.95 -6.94 -9.99
CA LEU A 76 11.23 -5.58 -10.41
C LEU A 76 12.12 -4.85 -9.40
N ASP A 77 12.91 -3.92 -9.89
CA ASP A 77 13.63 -2.98 -9.03
C ASP A 77 12.69 -1.89 -8.48
N PRO A 78 12.97 -1.37 -7.26
CA PRO A 78 12.14 -0.34 -6.62
C PRO A 78 11.93 0.92 -7.46
N ASP A 79 12.94 1.36 -8.21
CA ASP A 79 12.93 2.52 -9.08
C ASP A 79 12.06 2.32 -10.32
N GLY A 80 11.85 1.09 -10.77
CA GLY A 80 10.93 0.75 -11.86
C GLY A 80 9.46 1.09 -11.57
N ILE A 81 9.09 1.26 -10.30
CA ILE A 81 7.72 1.61 -9.89
C ILE A 81 7.61 2.91 -9.08
N ALA A 82 8.71 3.62 -8.86
CA ALA A 82 8.77 4.83 -8.05
C ALA A 82 9.35 6.00 -8.86
N HIS A 83 8.50 6.94 -9.27
CA HIS A 83 8.88 8.05 -10.12
C HIS A 83 8.86 9.37 -9.34
N SER A 84 9.86 10.22 -9.55
CA SER A 84 9.95 11.54 -8.90
C SER A 84 8.73 12.40 -9.17
N VAL A 85 8.07 12.86 -8.10
CA VAL A 85 6.91 13.77 -8.22
C VAL A 85 7.32 15.10 -8.86
N ARG A 86 8.54 15.59 -8.58
CA ARG A 86 9.03 16.84 -9.17
C ARG A 86 9.22 16.73 -10.67
N ASP A 87 9.68 15.57 -11.13
CA ASP A 87 9.87 15.31 -12.55
C ASP A 87 8.54 15.26 -13.30
N VAL A 88 7.48 14.70 -12.69
CA VAL A 88 6.13 14.68 -13.26
C VAL A 88 5.59 16.09 -13.53
N PHE A 89 5.95 17.08 -12.68
CA PHE A 89 5.40 18.44 -12.75
C PHE A 89 6.41 19.51 -13.18
N HIS A 90 7.58 19.12 -13.69
CA HIS A 90 8.61 20.10 -14.07
C HIS A 90 8.15 21.09 -15.17
N HIS A 91 7.17 20.71 -15.99
CA HIS A 91 6.56 21.59 -17.00
C HIS A 91 5.29 22.33 -16.52
N ALA A 92 4.87 22.17 -15.27
CA ALA A 92 3.66 22.76 -14.73
C ALA A 92 3.99 23.90 -13.73
N PRO A 93 4.14 25.16 -14.18
CA PRO A 93 4.65 26.26 -13.36
C PRO A 93 3.72 26.63 -12.20
N ASN A 94 2.44 26.24 -12.28
CA ASN A 94 1.46 26.48 -11.22
C ASN A 94 1.36 25.36 -10.19
N VAL A 95 2.13 24.27 -10.34
CA VAL A 95 2.16 23.11 -9.43
C VAL A 95 3.49 23.07 -8.70
N ASP A 96 3.48 23.21 -7.38
CA ASP A 96 4.65 23.07 -6.52
C ASP A 96 4.53 21.83 -5.64
N PHE A 97 5.63 21.09 -5.49
CA PHE A 97 5.71 19.92 -4.61
C PHE A 97 6.46 20.26 -3.33
N LYS A 98 5.88 19.89 -2.18
CA LYS A 98 6.50 20.01 -0.85
C LYS A 98 6.63 18.64 -0.21
N LEU A 99 7.86 18.26 0.12
CA LEU A 99 8.13 17.06 0.91
C LEU A 99 7.78 17.33 2.37
N GLY A 100 6.85 16.57 2.94
CA GLY A 100 6.46 16.72 4.34
C GLY A 100 5.35 15.75 4.74
N ALA A 101 5.42 15.27 5.98
CA ALA A 101 4.34 14.51 6.59
C ALA A 101 3.35 15.47 7.26
N VAL A 102 2.12 15.50 6.80
CA VAL A 102 1.05 16.33 7.40
C VAL A 102 0.75 15.82 8.80
N THR A 103 0.73 16.73 9.76
CA THR A 103 0.50 16.47 11.19
C THR A 103 -0.65 17.27 11.80
N GLY A 104 -1.19 18.25 11.05
CA GLY A 104 -2.33 19.06 11.48
C GLY A 104 -3.09 19.64 10.31
N ILE A 105 -4.42 19.75 10.46
CA ILE A 105 -5.33 20.39 9.50
C ILE A 105 -6.30 21.26 10.31
N ASP A 106 -6.08 22.58 10.29
CA ASP A 106 -6.98 23.56 10.84
C ASP A 106 -7.95 24.01 9.75
N ALA A 107 -9.13 23.42 9.74
CA ALA A 107 -10.15 23.73 8.72
C ALA A 107 -10.75 25.14 8.90
N ALA A 108 -10.80 25.67 10.13
CA ALA A 108 -11.32 27.00 10.42
C ALA A 108 -10.37 28.10 9.91
N ARG A 109 -9.05 27.92 10.14
CA ARG A 109 -8.02 28.83 9.63
C ARG A 109 -7.53 28.49 8.24
N ARG A 110 -8.02 27.41 7.64
CA ARG A 110 -7.63 26.91 6.32
C ARG A 110 -6.12 26.72 6.20
N ARG A 111 -5.53 25.96 7.12
CA ARG A 111 -4.10 25.72 7.21
C ARG A 111 -3.78 24.25 7.35
N VAL A 112 -2.73 23.80 6.65
CA VAL A 112 -2.14 22.47 6.78
C VAL A 112 -0.74 22.63 7.35
N SER A 113 -0.45 21.89 8.43
CA SER A 113 0.86 21.87 9.10
C SER A 113 1.56 20.54 8.86
N THR A 114 2.89 20.55 8.74
CA THR A 114 3.70 19.36 8.52
C THR A 114 4.72 19.14 9.65
N ARG A 115 5.18 17.91 9.80
CA ARG A 115 6.35 17.60 10.62
C ARG A 115 7.59 18.26 10.00
N GLY A 116 8.15 19.24 10.61
CA GLY A 116 9.24 20.08 10.06
C GLY A 116 8.87 21.55 9.96
N GLY A 117 7.65 21.90 10.40
CA GLY A 117 7.25 23.30 10.59
C GLY A 117 6.81 24.02 9.33
N LEU A 118 6.59 23.32 8.21
CA LEU A 118 5.96 23.93 7.05
C LEU A 118 4.46 24.08 7.31
N ASP A 119 3.99 25.31 7.28
CA ASP A 119 2.58 25.69 7.33
C ASP A 119 2.14 26.25 5.97
N VAL A 120 1.05 25.68 5.43
CA VAL A 120 0.50 26.07 4.13
C VAL A 120 -0.96 26.47 4.27
N SER A 121 -1.30 27.71 3.93
CA SER A 121 -2.70 28.15 3.84
C SER A 121 -3.31 27.70 2.52
N TYR A 122 -4.63 27.48 2.50
CA TYR A 122 -5.35 27.06 1.32
C TYR A 122 -6.70 27.76 1.15
N ASP A 123 -7.18 27.85 -0.07
CA ASP A 123 -8.58 28.14 -0.38
C ASP A 123 -9.39 26.85 -0.50
N TYR A 124 -8.77 25.80 -1.05
CA TYR A 124 -9.34 24.44 -1.15
C TYR A 124 -8.31 23.40 -0.75
N LEU A 125 -8.76 22.41 -0.02
CA LEU A 125 -7.95 21.27 0.43
C LEU A 125 -8.48 19.97 -0.17
N MET A 126 -7.59 19.15 -0.73
CA MET A 126 -7.90 17.80 -1.15
C MET A 126 -7.08 16.79 -0.35
N LEU A 127 -7.77 15.87 0.32
CA LEU A 127 -7.15 14.77 1.04
C LEU A 127 -7.08 13.54 0.14
N ALA A 128 -5.88 13.22 -0.33
CA ALA A 128 -5.56 12.09 -1.19
C ALA A 128 -4.52 11.15 -0.54
N ALA A 129 -4.51 11.09 0.80
CA ALA A 129 -3.51 10.40 1.60
C ALA A 129 -3.60 8.87 1.55
N GLY A 130 -4.62 8.33 0.86
CA GLY A 130 -4.82 6.90 0.62
C GLY A 130 -5.17 6.13 1.89
N ALA A 131 -4.63 4.91 2.01
CA ALA A 131 -4.93 4.00 3.10
C ALA A 131 -3.65 3.40 3.70
N VAL A 132 -3.75 2.91 4.93
CA VAL A 132 -2.72 2.16 5.65
C VAL A 132 -3.14 0.70 5.82
N THR A 133 -2.20 -0.17 6.19
CA THR A 133 -2.50 -1.56 6.53
C THR A 133 -3.37 -1.61 7.78
N SER A 134 -4.46 -2.40 7.75
CA SER A 134 -5.25 -2.78 8.91
C SER A 134 -4.85 -4.19 9.33
N TYR A 135 -4.59 -4.35 10.62
CA TYR A 135 -4.31 -5.66 11.23
C TYR A 135 -5.53 -6.23 11.96
N PHE A 136 -6.68 -5.54 11.89
CA PHE A 136 -7.96 -5.95 12.51
C PHE A 136 -7.88 -6.26 14.02
N GLY A 137 -6.86 -5.75 14.72
CA GLY A 137 -6.64 -6.04 16.14
C GLY A 137 -6.04 -7.42 16.40
N VAL A 138 -5.61 -8.16 15.39
CA VAL A 138 -4.96 -9.45 15.56
C VAL A 138 -3.65 -9.26 16.32
N GLU A 139 -3.55 -9.96 17.47
CA GLU A 139 -2.39 -9.90 18.35
C GLU A 139 -1.11 -10.33 17.64
N GLY A 140 -0.03 -9.55 17.79
CA GLY A 140 1.28 -9.79 17.20
C GLY A 140 1.37 -9.59 15.67
N ALA A 141 0.25 -9.37 14.97
CA ALA A 141 0.28 -9.24 13.52
C ALA A 141 1.10 -8.03 13.04
N ARG A 142 1.06 -6.91 13.76
CA ARG A 142 1.84 -5.71 13.43
C ARG A 142 3.33 -5.91 13.63
N GLU A 143 3.69 -6.62 14.69
CA GLU A 143 5.06 -6.83 15.15
C GLU A 143 5.78 -7.90 14.33
N HIS A 144 5.08 -8.98 14.00
CA HIS A 144 5.66 -10.21 13.46
C HIS A 144 5.31 -10.48 11.99
N SER A 145 4.65 -9.54 11.30
CA SER A 145 4.37 -9.70 9.86
C SER A 145 5.03 -8.65 8.98
N PHE A 146 5.07 -8.94 7.69
CA PHE A 146 5.52 -8.06 6.63
C PHE A 146 4.30 -7.51 5.90
N PRO A 147 3.88 -6.26 6.15
CA PRO A 147 2.86 -5.63 5.33
C PRO A 147 3.39 -5.37 3.93
N LEU A 148 2.48 -5.21 2.96
CA LEU A 148 2.83 -4.87 1.59
C LEU A 148 2.05 -3.64 1.13
N LYS A 149 2.43 -2.48 1.68
CA LYS A 149 1.73 -1.20 1.42
C LYS A 149 2.64 -0.10 0.91
N ASN A 150 3.89 -0.06 1.36
CA ASN A 150 4.88 0.94 0.99
C ASN A 150 6.06 0.30 0.26
N LEU A 151 6.84 1.12 -0.45
CA LEU A 151 8.05 0.63 -1.15
C LEU A 151 9.06 0.00 -0.18
N SER A 152 9.23 0.61 1.00
CA SER A 152 10.07 0.06 2.07
C SER A 152 9.59 -1.30 2.57
N ASP A 153 8.28 -1.55 2.61
CA ASP A 153 7.71 -2.85 2.98
C ASP A 153 8.12 -3.93 1.95
N ALA A 154 7.97 -3.61 0.65
CA ALA A 154 8.35 -4.52 -0.42
C ALA A 154 9.84 -4.87 -0.40
N VAL A 155 10.71 -3.87 -0.20
CA VAL A 155 12.16 -4.08 -0.10
C VAL A 155 12.52 -4.93 1.14
N ARG A 156 11.88 -4.66 2.29
CA ARG A 156 12.07 -5.48 3.51
C ARG A 156 11.64 -6.92 3.29
N LEU A 157 10.48 -7.13 2.67
CA LEU A 157 9.96 -8.47 2.37
C LEU A 157 10.89 -9.20 1.38
N ARG A 158 11.31 -8.55 0.28
CA ARG A 158 12.29 -9.10 -0.66
C ARG A 158 13.55 -9.58 0.05
N ASN A 159 14.12 -8.72 0.88
CA ASN A 159 15.34 -9.05 1.61
C ASN A 159 15.11 -10.18 2.62
N ARG A 160 13.92 -10.29 3.22
CA ARG A 160 13.55 -11.40 4.10
C ARG A 160 13.49 -12.71 3.32
N VAL A 161 12.74 -12.74 2.21
CA VAL A 161 12.60 -13.93 1.37
C VAL A 161 13.99 -14.45 0.94
N LEU A 162 14.82 -13.60 0.34
CA LEU A 162 16.15 -13.99 -0.11
C LEU A 162 17.03 -14.52 1.04
N ARG A 163 16.98 -13.88 2.21
CA ARG A 163 17.74 -14.36 3.39
C ARG A 163 17.31 -15.73 3.90
N GLN A 164 16.05 -16.10 3.75
CA GLN A 164 15.61 -17.45 4.15
C GLN A 164 16.26 -18.51 3.28
N PHE A 165 16.39 -18.27 1.97
CA PHE A 165 17.10 -19.18 1.07
C PHE A 165 18.60 -19.25 1.36
N GLU A 166 19.24 -18.12 1.70
CA GLU A 166 20.66 -18.12 2.12
C GLU A 166 20.87 -18.93 3.42
N ARG A 167 19.94 -18.82 4.38
CA ARG A 167 19.99 -19.61 5.62
C ARG A 167 19.84 -21.11 5.32
N ALA A 168 18.89 -21.49 4.46
CA ALA A 168 18.70 -22.86 4.05
C ALA A 168 19.95 -23.43 3.38
N ASP A 169 20.59 -22.70 2.45
CA ASP A 169 21.84 -23.13 1.81
C ASP A 169 22.98 -23.32 2.82
N GLN A 170 23.11 -22.42 3.80
CA GLN A 170 24.12 -22.53 4.88
C GLN A 170 23.86 -23.74 5.77
N HIS A 171 22.62 -24.08 6.10
CA HIS A 171 22.28 -25.28 6.89
C HIS A 171 22.66 -26.54 6.15
N VAL A 172 22.32 -26.67 4.86
CA VAL A 172 22.70 -27.83 4.04
C VAL A 172 24.22 -27.95 3.94
N GLN A 173 24.95 -26.85 3.78
CA GLN A 173 26.40 -26.84 3.75
C GLN A 173 27.02 -27.32 5.07
N SER A 174 26.52 -26.84 6.20
CA SER A 174 27.00 -27.20 7.53
C SER A 174 26.76 -28.69 7.84
N ALA A 175 25.58 -29.22 7.49
CA ALA A 175 25.24 -30.61 7.62
C ALA A 175 26.16 -31.53 6.79
N SER A 176 26.51 -31.11 5.57
CA SER A 176 27.41 -31.85 4.68
C SER A 176 28.83 -31.95 5.24
N VAL A 177 29.34 -30.91 5.88
CA VAL A 177 30.69 -30.85 6.50
C VAL A 177 30.75 -31.78 7.74
N GLN A 178 29.65 -31.93 8.46
CA GLN A 178 29.57 -32.77 9.67
C GLN A 178 29.30 -34.26 9.39
N GLY A 179 29.31 -34.70 8.13
CA GLY A 179 29.12 -36.09 7.74
C GLY A 179 27.66 -36.62 7.84
N GLY A 180 26.72 -35.73 8.08
CA GLY A 180 25.29 -35.98 7.95
C GLY A 180 24.88 -35.94 6.49
N GLY A 181 24.23 -36.97 5.97
CA GLY A 181 23.66 -36.92 4.61
C GLY A 181 22.79 -35.71 4.43
N ALA A 182 22.88 -35.06 3.25
CA ALA A 182 22.06 -33.93 2.90
C ALA A 182 20.56 -34.24 3.16
N ARG A 183 19.96 -33.57 4.14
CA ARG A 183 18.52 -33.67 4.38
C ARG A 183 17.83 -32.89 3.28
N LYS A 184 16.78 -33.46 2.71
CA LYS A 184 15.92 -32.80 1.74
C LYS A 184 15.28 -31.55 2.37
N GLY A 185 15.03 -30.51 1.59
CA GLY A 185 14.39 -29.26 2.02
C GLY A 185 13.02 -29.39 2.73
N ASP A 186 12.46 -30.61 2.78
CA ASP A 186 11.23 -30.95 3.51
C ASP A 186 11.33 -30.64 5.02
N ASP A 187 12.51 -30.79 5.65
CA ASP A 187 12.70 -30.50 7.07
C ASP A 187 12.68 -28.99 7.35
N GLU A 188 13.17 -28.16 6.45
CA GLU A 188 13.23 -26.69 6.62
C GLU A 188 11.86 -26.01 6.43
N ALA A 189 11.01 -26.59 5.56
CA ALA A 189 9.62 -26.18 5.45
C ALA A 189 8.84 -26.57 6.72
N GLN A 190 9.15 -27.71 7.34
CA GLN A 190 8.55 -28.12 8.62
C GLN A 190 8.96 -27.20 9.78
N ASP A 191 10.19 -26.72 9.80
CA ASP A 191 10.69 -25.76 10.78
C ASP A 191 10.17 -24.34 10.56
N GLY A 192 9.47 -24.07 9.44
CA GLY A 192 8.91 -22.75 9.11
C GLY A 192 9.87 -21.83 8.36
N THR A 193 11.14 -22.16 8.21
CA THR A 193 12.15 -21.31 7.54
C THR A 193 11.82 -21.05 6.08
N LEU A 194 11.44 -22.09 5.33
CA LEU A 194 11.03 -22.01 3.92
C LEU A 194 9.51 -22.09 3.72
N ARG A 195 8.72 -21.87 4.77
CA ARG A 195 7.28 -21.68 4.64
C ARG A 195 6.93 -20.21 4.69
N PHE A 196 6.27 -19.73 3.64
CA PHE A 196 5.81 -18.35 3.47
C PHE A 196 4.29 -18.33 3.60
N VAL A 197 3.78 -17.72 4.67
CA VAL A 197 2.34 -17.58 4.87
C VAL A 197 1.88 -16.21 4.39
N VAL A 198 0.91 -16.17 3.48
CA VAL A 198 0.30 -14.96 2.95
C VAL A 198 -1.12 -14.84 3.50
N VAL A 199 -1.43 -13.77 4.22
CA VAL A 199 -2.76 -13.51 4.78
C VAL A 199 -3.52 -12.52 3.91
N GLY A 200 -4.72 -12.92 3.47
CA GLY A 200 -5.63 -12.15 2.64
C GLY A 200 -5.71 -12.66 1.20
N GLY A 201 -6.88 -13.13 0.80
CA GLY A 201 -7.20 -13.65 -0.55
C GLY A 201 -7.62 -12.58 -1.56
N GLY A 202 -7.40 -11.29 -1.25
CA GLY A 202 -7.57 -10.19 -2.21
C GLY A 202 -6.45 -10.13 -3.25
N PRO A 203 -6.49 -9.15 -4.20
CA PRO A 203 -5.49 -9.04 -5.27
C PRO A 203 -4.04 -9.09 -4.78
N THR A 204 -3.71 -8.34 -3.75
CA THR A 204 -2.34 -8.29 -3.21
C THR A 204 -1.83 -9.65 -2.75
N GLY A 205 -2.65 -10.41 -2.00
CA GLY A 205 -2.23 -11.74 -1.51
C GLY A 205 -2.14 -12.76 -2.64
N VAL A 206 -3.10 -12.79 -3.55
CA VAL A 206 -3.11 -13.66 -4.74
C VAL A 206 -1.88 -13.42 -5.62
N GLU A 207 -1.60 -12.16 -5.95
CA GLU A 207 -0.43 -11.76 -6.76
C GLU A 207 0.87 -12.12 -6.05
N THR A 208 0.97 -11.85 -4.74
CA THR A 208 2.18 -12.16 -3.95
C THR A 208 2.41 -13.68 -3.85
N ALA A 209 1.37 -14.47 -3.57
CA ALA A 209 1.48 -15.92 -3.47
C ALA A 209 1.93 -16.55 -4.80
N GLY A 210 1.34 -16.11 -5.93
CA GLY A 210 1.73 -16.59 -7.25
C GLY A 210 3.17 -16.19 -7.62
N ALA A 211 3.56 -14.95 -7.34
CA ALA A 211 4.90 -14.46 -7.66
C ALA A 211 6.00 -15.09 -6.78
N LEU A 212 5.70 -15.49 -5.54
CA LEU A 212 6.64 -16.23 -4.71
C LEU A 212 6.97 -17.59 -5.33
N THR A 213 5.98 -18.36 -5.80
CA THR A 213 6.24 -19.66 -6.45
C THR A 213 7.05 -19.50 -7.72
N GLU A 214 6.80 -18.45 -8.51
CA GLU A 214 7.62 -18.12 -9.70
C GLU A 214 9.07 -17.80 -9.31
N LEU A 215 9.27 -16.99 -8.27
CA LEU A 215 10.60 -16.67 -7.74
C LEU A 215 11.36 -17.93 -7.35
N PHE A 216 10.73 -18.88 -6.65
CA PHE A 216 11.37 -20.12 -6.19
C PHE A 216 11.87 -20.98 -7.37
N HIS A 217 11.07 -21.06 -8.45
CA HIS A 217 11.50 -21.72 -9.68
C HIS A 217 12.70 -21.01 -10.36
N VAL A 218 12.69 -19.68 -10.38
CA VAL A 218 13.82 -18.91 -10.96
C VAL A 218 15.10 -19.10 -10.14
N MET A 219 14.98 -19.12 -8.80
CA MET A 219 16.11 -19.26 -7.89
C MET A 219 16.76 -20.66 -7.94
N GLN A 220 16.06 -21.70 -8.41
CA GLN A 220 16.60 -23.06 -8.50
C GLN A 220 17.91 -23.14 -9.30
N ARG A 221 18.11 -22.28 -10.28
CA ARG A 221 19.36 -22.21 -11.05
C ARG A 221 20.57 -21.69 -10.24
N ASP A 222 20.29 -20.89 -9.21
CA ASP A 222 21.32 -20.22 -8.40
C ASP A 222 21.71 -21.07 -7.18
N TYR A 223 20.76 -21.81 -6.61
CA TYR A 223 20.97 -22.71 -5.47
C TYR A 223 21.13 -24.15 -5.93
N LYS A 224 22.36 -24.70 -5.78
CA LYS A 224 22.72 -26.03 -6.30
C LYS A 224 22.67 -27.15 -5.25
N ARG A 225 22.53 -26.78 -3.96
CA ARG A 225 22.64 -27.72 -2.85
C ARG A 225 21.31 -28.25 -2.37
N PHE A 226 20.22 -27.56 -2.68
CA PHE A 226 18.88 -27.96 -2.32
C PHE A 226 17.86 -27.53 -3.38
N ASP A 227 16.68 -28.11 -3.32
CA ASP A 227 15.57 -27.79 -4.21
C ASP A 227 14.79 -26.58 -3.67
N THR A 228 14.93 -25.41 -4.28
CA THR A 228 14.22 -24.20 -3.87
C THR A 228 12.72 -24.31 -4.08
N THR A 229 12.24 -25.22 -4.94
CA THR A 229 10.81 -25.46 -5.17
C THR A 229 10.15 -26.27 -4.05
N ALA A 230 10.94 -26.81 -3.11
CA ALA A 230 10.44 -27.40 -1.87
C ALA A 230 9.93 -26.33 -0.87
N ALA A 231 10.20 -25.05 -1.11
CA ALA A 231 9.64 -23.97 -0.31
C ALA A 231 8.11 -23.89 -0.48
N GLU A 232 7.41 -23.72 0.64
CA GLU A 232 5.95 -23.74 0.71
C GLU A 232 5.36 -22.32 0.71
N VAL A 233 4.29 -22.12 -0.04
CA VAL A 233 3.44 -20.92 0.04
C VAL A 233 2.06 -21.32 0.52
N VAL A 234 1.62 -20.73 1.64
CA VAL A 234 0.27 -20.93 2.19
C VAL A 234 -0.48 -19.62 2.11
N LEU A 235 -1.57 -19.56 1.36
CA LEU A 235 -2.47 -18.42 1.28
C LEU A 235 -3.68 -18.64 2.18
N VAL A 236 -3.86 -17.76 3.18
CA VAL A 236 -4.95 -17.82 4.17
C VAL A 236 -5.95 -16.70 3.88
N GLU A 237 -7.22 -17.06 3.69
CA GLU A 237 -8.32 -16.13 3.48
C GLU A 237 -9.48 -16.44 4.42
N MET A 238 -9.97 -15.41 5.12
CA MET A 238 -11.10 -15.53 6.06
C MET A 238 -12.41 -15.85 5.36
N GLY A 239 -12.63 -15.31 4.16
CA GLY A 239 -13.81 -15.57 3.35
C GLY A 239 -13.81 -16.95 2.71
N ASP A 240 -14.92 -17.35 2.15
CA ASP A 240 -15.13 -18.65 1.48
C ASP A 240 -14.56 -18.69 0.06
N GLN A 241 -14.08 -17.57 -0.48
CA GLN A 241 -13.51 -17.45 -1.83
C GLN A 241 -12.35 -16.46 -1.91
N LEU A 242 -11.45 -16.69 -2.86
CA LEU A 242 -10.45 -15.69 -3.27
C LEU A 242 -11.11 -14.58 -4.09
N LEU A 243 -10.48 -13.38 -4.09
CA LEU A 243 -10.93 -12.22 -4.83
C LEU A 243 -12.42 -11.89 -4.60
N PRO A 244 -12.86 -11.63 -3.34
CA PRO A 244 -14.27 -11.51 -2.99
C PRO A 244 -15.00 -10.34 -3.71
N ALA A 245 -14.28 -9.40 -4.30
CA ALA A 245 -14.82 -8.32 -5.12
C ALA A 245 -15.16 -8.75 -6.56
N TYR A 246 -14.88 -9.99 -6.94
CA TYR A 246 -15.11 -10.54 -8.27
C TYR A 246 -16.12 -11.70 -8.22
N ASP A 247 -16.59 -12.12 -9.40
CA ASP A 247 -17.50 -13.26 -9.50
C ASP A 247 -16.87 -14.54 -8.94
N ARG A 248 -17.70 -15.41 -8.32
CA ARG A 248 -17.25 -16.68 -7.74
C ARG A 248 -16.46 -17.55 -8.71
N ARG A 249 -16.82 -17.55 -9.99
CA ARG A 249 -16.07 -18.27 -11.03
C ARG A 249 -14.62 -17.81 -11.15
N GLN A 250 -14.36 -16.51 -11.00
CA GLN A 250 -13.01 -15.94 -11.04
C GLN A 250 -12.23 -16.33 -9.79
N GLY A 251 -12.85 -16.33 -8.62
CA GLY A 251 -12.24 -16.80 -7.37
C GLY A 251 -11.85 -18.29 -7.45
N GLU A 252 -12.75 -19.14 -7.96
CA GLU A 252 -12.50 -20.57 -8.15
C GLU A 252 -11.43 -20.85 -9.22
N TYR A 253 -11.41 -20.07 -10.30
CA TYR A 253 -10.35 -20.15 -11.31
C TYR A 253 -8.99 -19.77 -10.72
N THR A 254 -8.93 -18.67 -9.98
CA THR A 254 -7.71 -18.18 -9.31
C THR A 254 -7.18 -19.22 -8.34
N ARG A 255 -8.05 -19.82 -7.51
CA ARG A 255 -7.70 -20.89 -6.59
C ARG A 255 -7.04 -22.07 -7.33
N ARG A 256 -7.68 -22.59 -8.36
CA ARG A 256 -7.14 -23.72 -9.16
C ARG A 256 -5.77 -23.39 -9.77
N VAL A 257 -5.58 -22.15 -10.27
CA VAL A 257 -4.30 -21.74 -10.84
C VAL A 257 -3.21 -21.67 -9.77
N LEU A 258 -3.50 -21.14 -8.59
CA LEU A 258 -2.55 -21.08 -7.49
C LEU A 258 -2.20 -22.49 -6.96
N GLU A 259 -3.20 -23.35 -6.77
CA GLU A 259 -2.99 -24.74 -6.34
C GLU A 259 -2.16 -25.54 -7.37
N ALA A 260 -2.40 -25.33 -8.67
CA ALA A 260 -1.58 -25.93 -9.73
C ALA A 260 -0.12 -25.44 -9.75
N ARG A 261 0.16 -24.29 -9.13
CA ARG A 261 1.51 -23.75 -8.94
C ARG A 261 2.14 -24.13 -7.59
N GLY A 262 1.49 -24.99 -6.81
CA GLY A 262 1.99 -25.44 -5.51
C GLY A 262 1.61 -24.55 -4.32
N VAL A 263 0.74 -23.54 -4.48
CA VAL A 263 0.23 -22.74 -3.36
C VAL A 263 -0.83 -23.54 -2.60
N GLN A 264 -0.67 -23.71 -1.30
CA GLN A 264 -1.73 -24.21 -0.44
C GLN A 264 -2.74 -23.08 -0.15
N VAL A 265 -3.97 -23.23 -0.61
CA VAL A 265 -5.03 -22.23 -0.41
C VAL A 265 -5.97 -22.65 0.70
N LEU A 266 -6.05 -21.87 1.76
CA LEU A 266 -6.92 -22.04 2.92
C LEU A 266 -7.96 -20.94 2.93
N THR A 267 -9.21 -21.25 2.55
CA THR A 267 -10.36 -20.36 2.62
C THR A 267 -11.23 -20.69 3.83
N GLY A 268 -11.96 -19.71 4.38
CA GLY A 268 -12.76 -19.88 5.61
C GLY A 268 -11.90 -19.93 6.88
N GLU A 269 -10.63 -19.54 6.81
CA GLU A 269 -9.68 -19.62 7.90
C GLU A 269 -9.30 -18.22 8.41
N THR A 270 -9.50 -17.96 9.70
CA THR A 270 -9.22 -16.68 10.33
C THR A 270 -7.92 -16.75 11.14
N VAL A 271 -7.07 -15.74 10.99
CA VAL A 271 -5.88 -15.57 11.82
C VAL A 271 -6.30 -14.97 13.16
N GLU A 272 -5.97 -15.65 14.27
CA GLU A 272 -6.26 -15.18 15.63
C GLU A 272 -5.06 -14.50 16.28
N ARG A 273 -3.86 -15.02 16.06
CA ARG A 273 -2.63 -14.53 16.68
C ARG A 273 -1.42 -14.81 15.78
N VAL A 274 -0.43 -13.94 15.87
CA VAL A 274 0.85 -14.06 15.15
C VAL A 274 1.99 -14.02 16.16
N GLU A 275 2.89 -14.99 16.07
CA GLU A 275 4.15 -15.04 16.83
C GLU A 275 5.33 -14.85 15.87
N GLU A 276 6.54 -14.77 16.39
CA GLU A 276 7.76 -14.58 15.60
C GLU A 276 8.00 -15.73 14.60
N ASP A 277 7.63 -16.96 15.00
CA ASP A 277 7.89 -18.22 14.28
C ASP A 277 6.61 -18.95 13.86
N ALA A 278 5.43 -18.37 14.07
CA ALA A 278 4.17 -19.03 13.77
C ALA A 278 2.98 -18.10 13.59
N VAL A 279 1.98 -18.59 12.87
CA VAL A 279 0.63 -18.02 12.84
C VAL A 279 -0.37 -19.03 13.37
N HIS A 280 -1.30 -18.55 14.21
CA HIS A 280 -2.38 -19.35 14.79
C HIS A 280 -3.68 -19.00 14.10
N LEU A 281 -4.34 -20.03 13.56
CA LEU A 281 -5.66 -19.92 12.92
C LEU A 281 -6.76 -20.29 13.91
N ALA A 282 -7.96 -19.81 13.66
CA ALA A 282 -9.15 -20.23 14.37
C ALA A 282 -9.26 -21.77 14.35
N GLY A 283 -9.78 -22.35 15.47
CA GLY A 283 -9.84 -23.80 15.60
C GLY A 283 -8.55 -24.47 16.04
N GLY A 284 -7.51 -23.72 16.41
CA GLY A 284 -6.29 -24.22 17.06
C GLY A 284 -5.21 -24.73 16.09
N ARG A 285 -5.35 -24.52 14.79
CA ARG A 285 -4.31 -24.86 13.82
C ARG A 285 -3.15 -23.88 13.91
N ARG A 286 -1.93 -24.38 14.09
CA ARG A 286 -0.68 -23.62 14.07
C ARG A 286 0.06 -23.90 12.77
N LEU A 287 0.50 -22.84 12.09
CA LEU A 287 1.38 -22.91 10.94
C LEU A 287 2.74 -22.32 11.35
N ALA A 288 3.78 -23.12 11.42
CA ALA A 288 5.12 -22.64 11.63
C ALA A 288 5.57 -21.84 10.40
N THR A 289 6.07 -20.64 10.60
CA THR A 289 6.60 -19.77 9.54
C THR A 289 7.43 -18.65 10.13
N ASP A 290 8.60 -18.43 9.58
CA ASP A 290 9.44 -17.27 9.86
C ASP A 290 9.04 -16.05 9.02
N THR A 291 8.16 -16.20 8.01
CA THR A 291 7.82 -15.15 7.07
C THR A 291 6.32 -15.10 6.81
N LEU A 292 5.63 -14.29 7.62
CA LEU A 292 4.22 -13.97 7.43
C LEU A 292 4.06 -12.67 6.66
N ILE A 293 3.34 -12.71 5.55
CA ILE A 293 3.05 -11.56 4.68
C ILE A 293 1.61 -11.13 4.90
N TRP A 294 1.42 -9.88 5.34
CA TRP A 294 0.09 -9.35 5.63
C TRP A 294 -0.45 -8.55 4.44
N GLY A 295 -1.23 -9.23 3.60
CA GLY A 295 -1.95 -8.66 2.46
C GLY A 295 -3.40 -8.30 2.74
N ALA A 296 -3.89 -8.59 3.95
CA ALA A 296 -5.26 -8.38 4.36
C ALA A 296 -5.51 -6.96 4.87
N GLY A 297 -6.66 -6.41 4.49
CA GLY A 297 -7.24 -5.22 5.10
C GLY A 297 -6.51 -3.89 4.87
N VAL A 298 -7.30 -2.85 4.75
CA VAL A 298 -6.85 -1.46 4.72
C VAL A 298 -7.77 -0.59 5.57
N ALA A 299 -7.18 0.39 6.26
CA ALA A 299 -7.88 1.46 6.96
C ALA A 299 -7.55 2.80 6.31
N ALA A 300 -8.36 3.81 6.55
CA ALA A 300 -8.05 5.17 6.09
C ALA A 300 -6.70 5.63 6.64
N SER A 301 -6.04 6.51 5.89
CA SER A 301 -4.84 7.17 6.40
C SER A 301 -5.16 7.94 7.68
N PRO A 302 -4.30 7.94 8.71
CA PRO A 302 -4.47 8.77 9.90
C PRO A 302 -4.66 10.27 9.61
N VAL A 303 -4.27 10.74 8.43
CA VAL A 303 -4.50 12.11 7.97
C VAL A 303 -6.00 12.45 7.90
N ALA A 304 -6.87 11.46 7.66
CA ALA A 304 -8.32 11.66 7.69
C ALA A 304 -8.81 12.15 9.08
N GLY A 305 -8.22 11.60 10.14
CA GLY A 305 -8.53 12.01 11.52
C GLY A 305 -8.00 13.37 11.95
N LEU A 306 -7.20 14.04 11.10
CA LEU A 306 -6.70 15.40 11.37
C LEU A 306 -7.70 16.50 11.00
N VAL A 307 -8.81 16.18 10.34
CA VAL A 307 -9.88 17.14 10.04
C VAL A 307 -10.76 17.24 11.27
N GLU A 308 -10.58 18.31 12.04
CA GLU A 308 -11.34 18.54 13.28
C GLU A 308 -12.86 18.56 13.01
N ASP A 309 -13.63 17.97 13.92
CA ASP A 309 -15.11 17.88 13.87
C ASP A 309 -15.68 17.30 12.58
N ALA A 310 -14.89 16.55 11.80
CA ALA A 310 -15.42 15.81 10.67
C ALA A 310 -15.96 14.44 11.10
N GLU A 311 -17.12 14.08 10.58
CA GLU A 311 -17.73 12.77 10.83
C GLU A 311 -16.83 11.67 10.25
N GLN A 312 -16.45 10.71 11.09
CA GLN A 312 -15.73 9.51 10.70
C GLN A 312 -16.64 8.30 10.74
N VAL A 313 -16.50 7.46 9.74
CA VAL A 313 -17.22 6.19 9.59
C VAL A 313 -16.23 5.02 9.67
N ASP A 314 -16.71 3.80 9.49
CA ASP A 314 -15.93 2.58 9.62
C ASP A 314 -14.52 2.64 9.01
N GLY A 315 -13.53 2.17 9.78
CA GLY A 315 -12.13 2.17 9.36
C GLY A 315 -11.45 3.55 9.34
N GLY A 316 -12.03 4.54 10.06
CA GLY A 316 -11.48 5.91 10.18
C GLY A 316 -11.63 6.73 8.90
N ARG A 317 -12.59 6.38 8.05
CA ARG A 317 -12.89 7.10 6.81
C ARG A 317 -13.77 8.32 7.09
N LEU A 318 -13.64 9.37 6.27
CA LEU A 318 -14.47 10.57 6.35
C LEU A 318 -15.80 10.36 5.63
N ALA A 319 -16.90 10.85 6.23
CA ALA A 319 -18.17 10.98 5.53
C ALA A 319 -18.06 12.08 4.47
N VAL A 320 -18.53 11.80 3.24
CA VAL A 320 -18.50 12.75 2.13
C VAL A 320 -19.82 12.84 1.41
N GLU A 321 -20.05 13.99 0.82
CA GLU A 321 -21.14 14.24 -0.12
C GLU A 321 -20.84 13.53 -1.48
N PRO A 322 -21.86 13.38 -2.36
CA PRO A 322 -21.64 12.74 -3.67
C PRO A 322 -20.58 13.39 -4.56
N ASP A 323 -20.22 14.63 -4.28
CA ASP A 323 -19.16 15.38 -4.98
C ASP A 323 -17.79 15.29 -4.30
N LEU A 324 -17.68 14.40 -3.29
CA LEU A 324 -16.49 14.14 -2.49
C LEU A 324 -16.08 15.30 -1.55
N ARG A 325 -16.94 16.26 -1.31
CA ARG A 325 -16.73 17.20 -0.19
C ARG A 325 -16.91 16.46 1.13
N VAL A 326 -16.03 16.74 2.07
CA VAL A 326 -16.21 16.26 3.44
C VAL A 326 -17.48 16.88 4.03
N ALA A 327 -18.34 16.05 4.61
CA ALA A 327 -19.62 16.49 5.17
C ALA A 327 -19.43 17.67 6.13
N GLY A 328 -20.20 18.74 5.92
CA GLY A 328 -20.10 19.97 6.69
C GLY A 328 -18.84 20.85 6.39
N ARG A 329 -18.09 20.54 5.34
CA ARG A 329 -16.87 21.28 4.98
C ARG A 329 -16.86 21.65 3.49
N GLU A 330 -17.29 22.87 3.14
CA GLU A 330 -17.45 23.32 1.74
C GLU A 330 -16.16 23.32 0.90
N ARG A 331 -14.99 23.43 1.56
CA ARG A 331 -13.68 23.65 0.92
C ARG A 331 -12.70 22.49 1.11
N VAL A 332 -13.15 21.39 1.73
CA VAL A 332 -12.33 20.21 1.97
C VAL A 332 -12.93 19.02 1.21
N PHE A 333 -12.12 18.40 0.38
CA PHE A 333 -12.46 17.23 -0.42
C PHE A 333 -11.62 16.04 0.04
N ALA A 334 -12.15 14.84 -0.09
CA ALA A 334 -11.40 13.63 0.23
C ALA A 334 -11.59 12.54 -0.83
N ASP A 335 -10.49 11.80 -1.11
CA ASP A 335 -10.45 10.71 -2.08
C ASP A 335 -11.12 9.45 -1.53
N ARG A 336 -11.66 8.63 -2.41
CA ARG A 336 -12.46 7.44 -2.18
C ARG A 336 -11.84 6.39 -1.22
N LYS A 337 -10.50 6.28 -1.07
CA LYS A 337 -9.87 5.41 -0.06
C LYS A 337 -9.87 6.01 1.35
N SER A 338 -10.11 7.30 1.44
CA SER A 338 -10.22 8.06 2.69
C SER A 338 -11.68 8.32 3.10
N VAL A 339 -12.67 7.85 2.29
CA VAL A 339 -14.10 8.18 2.41
C VAL A 339 -15.00 6.96 2.19
N VAL A 340 -16.25 7.09 2.59
CA VAL A 340 -17.36 6.17 2.27
C VAL A 340 -18.45 6.96 1.59
#